data_b273de0d666e698b0ac874468ffa7f3b
#
_entry.id   b273de0d666e698b0ac874468ffa7f3b
#
_cell.length_a   1.000
_cell.length_b   1.000
_cell.length_c   1.000
_cell.angle_alpha   90.00
_cell.angle_beta   90.00
_cell.angle_gamma   90.00
#
_symmetry.space_group_name_H-M   'P 1'
#
loop_
_entity.id
_entity.type
_entity.pdbx_description
1 polymer ?
#
loop_
_entity_poly.entity_id
_entity_poly.type
_entity_poly.pdbx_seq_one_letter_code
_entity_poly.pdbx_strand_id
1 'polypeptide(L)'
;FGTIDLGNGGDSAVDDSDGSPAEISQTYGARLGLTFVDGDNVGDNNAIKYSSPSISGLTFQVSQGFDDGTNNGTTSVAAQYSLMGVGLAAGVSSVDSVAGTDTDPSFMTASYSIAGLNLGYAVYDNDVSTGDEETQMGVNTDMGGMTVGVTFAELDTSTVDTDYMLVSLKKSMGA
;
A
#
# COMPACT_ATOMS: atom_id res chain seq x y z
N PHE A 1 17.78 -14.53 11.03
CA PHE A 1 16.43 -15.12 11.05
C PHE A 1 15.47 -13.94 11.11
N GLY A 2 14.42 -13.89 10.32
CA GLY A 2 13.44 -12.81 10.33
C GLY A 2 12.65 -12.68 11.64
N THR A 3 11.55 -11.95 11.61
CA THR A 3 10.63 -11.75 12.73
C THR A 3 9.36 -12.53 12.47
N ILE A 4 8.80 -13.12 13.53
CA ILE A 4 7.47 -13.72 13.51
C ILE A 4 6.62 -12.93 14.50
N ASP A 5 5.53 -12.35 14.00
CA ASP A 5 4.52 -11.65 14.79
C ASP A 5 3.29 -12.53 14.94
N LEU A 6 2.76 -12.62 16.16
CA LEU A 6 1.62 -13.47 16.50
C LEU A 6 0.59 -12.64 17.27
N GLY A 7 -0.66 -12.68 16.87
CA GLY A 7 -1.77 -12.17 17.67
C GLY A 7 -2.50 -10.96 17.09
N ASN A 8 -3.10 -10.18 17.98
CA ASN A 8 -3.98 -9.06 17.69
C ASN A 8 -3.23 -7.83 17.21
N GLY A 9 -3.74 -7.18 16.16
CA GLY A 9 -3.36 -5.82 15.79
C GLY A 9 -2.07 -5.71 15.01
N GLY A 10 -1.70 -6.73 14.24
CA GLY A 10 -0.62 -6.64 13.26
C GLY A 10 -1.19 -6.44 11.85
N ASP A 11 -0.66 -5.44 11.13
CA ASP A 11 -0.97 -5.24 9.72
C ASP A 11 -0.63 -6.49 8.91
N SER A 12 -1.33 -6.75 7.82
CA SER A 12 -1.00 -7.84 6.91
C SER A 12 0.37 -7.62 6.24
N ALA A 13 0.88 -8.61 5.53
CA ALA A 13 2.11 -8.44 4.76
C ALA A 13 1.95 -7.38 3.65
N VAL A 14 0.74 -7.25 3.12
CA VAL A 14 0.40 -6.25 2.09
C VAL A 14 0.32 -4.87 2.73
N ASP A 15 -0.38 -4.69 3.85
CA ASP A 15 -0.52 -3.40 4.55
C ASP A 15 0.82 -2.81 4.97
N ASP A 16 1.70 -3.63 5.54
CA ASP A 16 3.05 -3.18 5.89
C ASP A 16 3.90 -2.76 4.68
N SER A 17 3.52 -3.22 3.48
CA SER A 17 4.34 -3.08 2.27
C SER A 17 3.75 -2.08 1.28
N ASP A 18 2.45 -1.84 1.29
CA ASP A 18 1.76 -0.92 0.39
C ASP A 18 2.02 0.54 0.74
N GLY A 19 2.38 0.81 2.00
CA GLY A 19 2.77 2.10 2.57
C GLY A 19 3.88 2.75 1.78
N SER A 20 3.49 3.21 0.68
CA SER A 20 4.30 3.28 -0.49
C SER A 20 5.04 4.59 -0.59
N PRO A 21 6.16 4.51 -1.27
CA PRO A 21 6.83 5.65 -1.87
C PRO A 21 5.92 6.51 -2.76
N ALA A 22 4.79 6.00 -3.25
CA ALA A 22 3.84 6.77 -4.04
C ALA A 22 2.91 7.67 -3.21
N GLU A 23 2.78 7.44 -1.92
CA GLU A 23 2.12 8.36 -0.98
C GLU A 23 2.85 9.71 -0.81
N ILE A 24 3.65 10.05 -1.77
CA ILE A 24 4.41 11.30 -1.85
C ILE A 24 3.52 12.53 -1.66
N SER A 25 2.25 12.45 -1.97
CA SER A 25 1.30 13.56 -1.85
C SER A 25 0.31 13.41 -0.70
N GLN A 26 0.23 12.29 -0.04
CA GLN A 26 -0.75 12.11 1.03
C GLN A 26 -0.37 12.88 2.29
N THR A 27 -0.64 14.17 2.26
CA THR A 27 -0.45 15.05 3.43
C THR A 27 -1.50 14.80 4.51
N TYR A 28 -2.58 14.09 4.22
CA TYR A 28 -3.72 13.87 5.12
C TYR A 28 -4.51 12.60 4.80
N GLY A 29 -3.93 11.42 4.81
CA GLY A 29 -4.67 10.17 4.96
C GLY A 29 -5.87 9.91 4.04
N ALA A 30 -6.01 10.68 2.99
CA ALA A 30 -7.03 10.51 1.98
C ALA A 30 -6.39 9.91 0.74
N ARG A 31 -6.37 8.62 0.64
CA ARG A 31 -6.38 7.96 -0.66
C ARG A 31 -7.58 8.56 -1.42
N LEU A 32 -7.44 8.89 -2.68
CA LEU A 32 -8.39 9.69 -3.46
C LEU A 32 -9.76 9.01 -3.69
N GLY A 33 -10.24 8.25 -2.75
CA GLY A 33 -11.59 7.67 -2.74
C GLY A 33 -11.66 6.18 -2.91
N LEU A 34 -10.57 5.49 -3.26
CA LEU A 34 -10.48 4.05 -3.10
C LEU A 34 -9.93 3.73 -1.71
N THR A 35 -10.70 3.01 -0.98
CA THR A 35 -10.18 2.15 0.05
C THR A 35 -9.57 0.97 -0.69
N PHE A 36 -8.25 0.94 -0.86
CA PHE A 36 -7.60 -0.30 -1.25
C PHE A 36 -8.07 -1.36 -0.25
N VAL A 37 -8.70 -2.41 -0.75
CA VAL A 37 -9.10 -3.54 0.09
C VAL A 37 -7.84 -4.37 0.29
N ASP A 38 -7.00 -3.86 1.17
CA ASP A 38 -5.68 -4.36 1.45
C ASP A 38 -5.66 -5.67 2.24
N GLY A 39 -6.78 -6.32 2.37
CA GLY A 39 -6.88 -7.46 3.27
C GLY A 39 -6.80 -7.05 4.75
N ASP A 40 -7.04 -5.76 5.06
CA ASP A 40 -7.22 -5.22 6.43
C ASP A 40 -8.26 -5.95 7.27
N ASN A 41 -9.05 -6.78 6.62
CA ASN A 41 -9.88 -7.76 7.28
C ASN A 41 -9.08 -9.02 7.73
N VAL A 42 -7.75 -8.96 7.79
CA VAL A 42 -7.03 -9.81 8.73
C VAL A 42 -7.43 -9.30 10.10
N GLY A 43 -8.66 -9.64 10.46
CA GLY A 43 -9.32 -9.12 11.65
C GLY A 43 -8.33 -9.14 12.79
N ASP A 44 -8.23 -8.06 13.49
CA ASP A 44 -7.30 -7.72 14.57
C ASP A 44 -6.99 -8.84 15.59
N ASN A 45 -7.48 -10.03 15.36
CA ASN A 45 -7.60 -11.00 16.42
C ASN A 45 -6.81 -12.29 16.23
N ASN A 46 -6.51 -12.71 15.02
CA ASN A 46 -5.88 -14.02 14.82
C ASN A 46 -5.01 -14.05 13.57
N ALA A 47 -3.82 -13.48 13.61
CA ALA A 47 -2.90 -13.53 12.48
C ALA A 47 -1.51 -14.02 12.86
N ILE A 48 -0.82 -14.57 11.88
CA ILE A 48 0.61 -14.87 11.92
C ILE A 48 1.25 -14.13 10.75
N LYS A 49 2.30 -13.34 11.02
CA LYS A 49 3.11 -12.69 9.99
C LYS A 49 4.58 -13.06 10.17
N TYR A 50 5.23 -13.40 9.08
CA TYR A 50 6.67 -13.54 9.01
C TYR A 50 7.26 -12.42 8.15
N SER A 51 8.28 -11.74 8.67
CA SER A 51 9.07 -10.75 7.95
C SER A 51 10.52 -11.23 7.83
N SER A 52 11.05 -11.28 6.61
CA SER A 52 12.44 -11.67 6.38
C SER A 52 13.42 -10.60 6.88
N PRO A 53 14.67 -10.95 7.18
CA PRO A 53 15.71 -9.95 7.28
C PRO A 53 15.93 -9.30 5.91
N SER A 54 16.46 -8.07 5.90
CA SER A 54 16.86 -7.42 4.64
C SER A 54 18.10 -8.09 4.05
N ILE A 55 18.02 -8.50 2.80
CA ILE A 55 19.11 -9.12 2.04
C ILE A 55 19.42 -8.20 0.85
N SER A 56 20.48 -7.42 0.96
CA SER A 56 20.88 -6.44 -0.08
C SER A 56 19.75 -5.47 -0.48
N GLY A 57 18.97 -5.02 0.51
CA GLY A 57 17.84 -4.11 0.29
C GLY A 57 16.51 -4.81 -0.01
N LEU A 58 16.49 -6.12 -0.24
CA LEU A 58 15.26 -6.90 -0.44
C LEU A 58 14.75 -7.42 0.90
N THR A 59 13.47 -7.23 1.17
CA THR A 59 12.69 -7.90 2.23
C THR A 59 11.46 -8.54 1.62
N PHE A 60 10.95 -9.58 2.26
CA PHE A 60 9.65 -10.16 1.93
C PHE A 60 8.89 -10.52 3.20
N GLN A 61 7.59 -10.51 3.08
CA GLN A 61 6.66 -10.78 4.16
C GLN A 61 5.59 -11.76 3.69
N VAL A 62 5.10 -12.55 4.61
CA VAL A 62 3.96 -13.45 4.41
C VAL A 62 3.10 -13.38 5.66
N SER A 63 1.81 -13.23 5.50
CA SER A 63 0.86 -13.27 6.61
C SER A 63 -0.30 -14.21 6.32
N GLN A 64 -0.86 -14.74 7.40
CA GLN A 64 -2.06 -15.56 7.40
C GLN A 64 -2.98 -15.05 8.50
N GLY A 65 -4.12 -14.49 8.11
CA GLY A 65 -5.26 -14.24 8.98
C GLY A 65 -6.15 -15.48 9.07
N PHE A 66 -6.73 -15.70 10.24
CA PHE A 66 -7.64 -16.81 10.46
C PHE A 66 -9.08 -16.32 10.58
N ASP A 67 -10.05 -17.22 10.42
CA ASP A 67 -11.47 -16.94 10.48
C ASP A 67 -11.84 -16.10 11.72
N ASP A 68 -12.51 -14.98 11.51
CA ASP A 68 -13.02 -14.05 12.52
C ASP A 68 -14.55 -13.97 12.54
N GLY A 69 -15.22 -14.81 11.75
CA GLY A 69 -16.67 -14.83 11.58
C GLY A 69 -17.19 -13.89 10.47
N THR A 70 -16.33 -13.06 9.89
CA THR A 70 -16.63 -12.21 8.73
C THR A 70 -15.94 -12.74 7.48
N ASN A 71 -14.68 -13.15 7.62
CA ASN A 71 -13.90 -13.78 6.57
C ASN A 71 -13.46 -15.18 7.02
N ASN A 72 -13.35 -16.13 6.10
CA ASN A 72 -12.84 -17.47 6.38
C ASN A 72 -11.32 -17.48 6.56
N GLY A 73 -10.65 -16.41 6.16
CA GLY A 73 -9.21 -16.22 6.31
C GLY A 73 -8.65 -15.32 5.19
N THR A 74 -7.46 -14.81 5.43
CA THR A 74 -6.73 -14.00 4.45
C THR A 74 -5.28 -14.45 4.40
N THR A 75 -4.77 -14.68 3.20
CA THR A 75 -3.35 -14.96 2.98
C THR A 75 -2.75 -13.80 2.20
N SER A 76 -1.66 -13.22 2.68
CA SER A 76 -0.99 -12.11 2.00
C SER A 76 0.50 -12.39 1.83
N VAL A 77 1.05 -11.97 0.70
CA VAL A 77 2.47 -12.03 0.39
C VAL A 77 2.91 -10.70 -0.18
N ALA A 78 4.02 -10.16 0.32
CA ALA A 78 4.59 -8.92 -0.20
C ALA A 78 6.12 -8.97 -0.25
N ALA A 79 6.69 -8.19 -1.14
CA ALA A 79 8.12 -7.98 -1.25
C ALA A 79 8.43 -6.49 -1.41
N GLN A 80 9.49 -6.04 -0.76
CA GLN A 80 10.00 -4.68 -0.85
C GLN A 80 11.48 -4.68 -1.19
N TYR A 81 11.89 -3.72 -2.00
CA TYR A 81 13.28 -3.47 -2.32
C TYR A 81 13.62 -2.01 -2.13
N SER A 82 14.69 -1.72 -1.41
CA SER A 82 15.16 -0.34 -1.20
C SER A 82 16.68 -0.29 -1.27
N LEU A 83 17.19 0.38 -2.31
CA LEU A 83 18.62 0.56 -2.50
C LEU A 83 18.92 1.82 -3.33
N MET A 84 19.88 2.64 -2.88
CA MET A 84 20.40 3.80 -3.62
C MET A 84 19.33 4.78 -4.12
N GLY A 85 18.30 5.03 -3.30
CA GLY A 85 17.20 5.94 -3.66
C GLY A 85 16.11 5.32 -4.55
N VAL A 86 16.27 4.06 -4.95
CA VAL A 86 15.21 3.27 -5.59
C VAL A 86 14.42 2.54 -4.51
N GLY A 87 13.10 2.63 -4.55
CA GLY A 87 12.18 1.84 -3.76
C GLY A 87 11.22 1.10 -4.71
N LEU A 88 11.00 -0.17 -4.45
CA LEU A 88 9.99 -0.99 -5.15
C LEU A 88 9.24 -1.78 -4.09
N ALA A 89 7.93 -1.92 -4.26
CA ALA A 89 7.16 -2.87 -3.47
C ALA A 89 6.07 -3.50 -4.34
N ALA A 90 5.71 -4.73 -4.01
CA ALA A 90 4.59 -5.43 -4.64
C ALA A 90 4.02 -6.46 -3.66
N GLY A 91 2.73 -6.67 -3.72
CA GLY A 91 2.04 -7.65 -2.88
C GLY A 91 0.71 -8.08 -3.45
N VAL A 92 0.23 -9.18 -2.94
CA VAL A 92 -1.07 -9.76 -3.24
C VAL A 92 -1.66 -10.37 -1.97
N SER A 93 -2.95 -10.19 -1.79
CA SER A 93 -3.74 -10.89 -0.79
C SER A 93 -4.75 -11.81 -1.47
N SER A 94 -5.11 -12.89 -0.79
CA SER A 94 -6.27 -13.72 -1.14
C SER A 94 -7.20 -13.72 0.06
N VAL A 95 -8.40 -13.21 -0.13
CA VAL A 95 -9.42 -13.02 0.91
C VAL A 95 -10.59 -13.96 0.65
N ASP A 96 -10.77 -14.95 1.53
CA ASP A 96 -11.88 -15.88 1.49
C ASP A 96 -13.09 -15.27 2.23
N SER A 97 -14.13 -14.89 1.50
CA SER A 97 -15.33 -14.27 2.09
C SER A 97 -16.37 -15.30 2.55
N VAL A 98 -16.88 -15.16 3.77
CA VAL A 98 -17.96 -16.03 4.30
C VAL A 98 -19.29 -15.83 3.55
N ALA A 99 -19.55 -14.64 3.07
CA ALA A 99 -20.86 -14.24 2.55
C ALA A 99 -20.84 -13.68 1.12
N GLY A 100 -19.70 -13.65 0.48
CA GLY A 100 -19.52 -12.94 -0.77
C GLY A 100 -18.65 -13.66 -1.80
N THR A 101 -18.09 -12.88 -2.67
CA THR A 101 -17.11 -13.34 -3.64
C THR A 101 -15.72 -13.20 -3.02
N ASP A 102 -14.89 -14.22 -3.18
CA ASP A 102 -13.47 -14.15 -2.82
C ASP A 102 -12.80 -13.08 -3.68
N THR A 103 -11.79 -12.40 -3.15
CA THR A 103 -11.05 -11.34 -3.83
C THR A 103 -9.55 -11.52 -3.66
N ASP A 104 -8.80 -11.15 -4.69
CA ASP A 104 -7.34 -11.24 -4.72
C ASP A 104 -6.70 -9.84 -4.98
N PRO A 105 -6.87 -8.87 -4.06
CA PRO A 105 -6.32 -7.53 -4.25
C PRO A 105 -4.79 -7.56 -4.36
N SER A 106 -4.26 -6.70 -5.22
CA SER A 106 -2.83 -6.60 -5.46
C SER A 106 -2.35 -5.16 -5.60
N PHE A 107 -1.07 -4.93 -5.34
CA PHE A 107 -0.45 -3.63 -5.56
C PHE A 107 0.97 -3.75 -6.12
N MET A 108 1.39 -2.71 -6.80
CA MET A 108 2.79 -2.51 -7.20
C MET A 108 3.15 -1.04 -7.06
N THR A 109 4.28 -0.76 -6.41
CA THR A 109 4.77 0.60 -6.24
C THR A 109 6.22 0.73 -6.64
N ALA A 110 6.59 1.91 -7.14
CA ALA A 110 7.97 2.26 -7.47
C ALA A 110 8.25 3.69 -7.04
N SER A 111 9.44 3.93 -6.50
CA SER A 111 9.91 5.28 -6.18
C SER A 111 11.35 5.49 -6.56
N TYR A 112 11.70 6.75 -6.76
CA TYR A 112 13.08 7.15 -6.98
C TYR A 112 13.33 8.52 -6.37
N SER A 113 14.39 8.60 -5.54
CA SER A 113 14.82 9.85 -4.92
C SER A 113 16.15 10.28 -5.52
N ILE A 114 16.17 11.48 -6.13
CA ILE A 114 17.36 12.04 -6.75
C ILE A 114 17.41 13.57 -6.57
N ALA A 115 18.53 14.08 -6.09
CA ALA A 115 18.79 15.52 -5.97
C ALA A 115 17.68 16.30 -5.24
N GLY A 116 17.04 15.71 -4.25
CA GLY A 116 15.95 16.32 -3.47
C GLY A 116 14.57 16.23 -4.13
N LEU A 117 14.47 15.61 -5.30
CA LEU A 117 13.19 15.21 -5.90
C LEU A 117 12.87 13.78 -5.50
N ASN A 118 11.62 13.54 -5.13
CA ASN A 118 11.09 12.19 -4.93
C ASN A 118 10.00 11.96 -5.99
N LEU A 119 10.15 10.91 -6.75
CA LEU A 119 9.23 10.45 -7.77
C LEU A 119 8.55 9.17 -7.27
N GLY A 120 7.26 9.00 -7.53
CA GLY A 120 6.52 7.81 -7.16
C GLY A 120 5.53 7.39 -8.23
N TYR A 121 5.32 6.10 -8.33
CA TYR A 121 4.32 5.46 -9.16
C TYR A 121 3.70 4.30 -8.39
N ALA A 122 2.39 4.14 -8.44
CA ALA A 122 1.68 3.03 -7.82
C ALA A 122 0.51 2.57 -8.70
N VAL A 123 0.25 1.29 -8.63
CA VAL A 123 -0.97 0.66 -9.16
C VAL A 123 -1.55 -0.20 -8.07
N TYR A 124 -2.84 -0.07 -7.84
CA TYR A 124 -3.64 -0.85 -6.90
C TYR A 124 -4.81 -1.48 -7.66
N ASP A 125 -4.96 -2.78 -7.55
CA ASP A 125 -6.07 -3.55 -8.09
C ASP A 125 -6.82 -4.19 -6.92
N ASN A 126 -8.08 -3.84 -6.74
CA ASN A 126 -8.88 -4.35 -5.65
C ASN A 126 -9.52 -5.71 -5.92
N ASP A 127 -9.47 -6.20 -7.16
CA ASP A 127 -10.10 -7.45 -7.61
C ASP A 127 -11.54 -7.65 -7.08
N VAL A 128 -12.23 -6.55 -6.79
CA VAL A 128 -13.66 -6.61 -6.53
C VAL A 128 -14.39 -6.83 -7.83
N SER A 129 -15.56 -7.44 -7.80
CA SER A 129 -16.35 -7.79 -8.99
C SER A 129 -16.66 -6.62 -9.94
N THR A 130 -16.28 -5.43 -9.56
CA THR A 130 -16.38 -4.17 -10.31
C THR A 130 -15.10 -3.79 -11.04
N GLY A 131 -13.97 -4.50 -10.79
CA GLY A 131 -12.70 -4.25 -11.48
C GLY A 131 -12.12 -2.87 -11.19
N ASP A 132 -12.14 -2.45 -9.91
CA ASP A 132 -11.63 -1.14 -9.53
C ASP A 132 -10.10 -1.15 -9.48
N GLU A 133 -9.47 -0.38 -10.38
CA GLU A 133 -8.02 -0.16 -10.42
C GLU A 133 -7.71 1.31 -10.16
N GLU A 134 -6.68 1.58 -9.39
CA GLU A 134 -6.15 2.93 -9.18
C GLU A 134 -4.68 3.01 -9.61
N THR A 135 -4.39 3.92 -10.53
CA THR A 135 -3.02 4.27 -10.91
C THR A 135 -2.65 5.64 -10.37
N GLN A 136 -1.52 5.76 -9.72
CA GLN A 136 -1.00 7.03 -9.19
C GLN A 136 0.40 7.32 -9.72
N MET A 137 0.67 8.60 -10.00
CA MET A 137 2.00 9.10 -10.33
C MET A 137 2.23 10.45 -9.65
N GLY A 138 3.33 10.58 -8.91
CA GLY A 138 3.59 11.79 -8.14
C GLY A 138 5.04 12.24 -8.12
N VAL A 139 5.21 13.52 -7.81
CA VAL A 139 6.51 14.12 -7.54
C VAL A 139 6.40 15.05 -6.35
N ASN A 140 7.38 15.01 -5.46
CA ASN A 140 7.55 16.03 -4.43
C ASN A 140 8.99 16.47 -4.25
N THR A 141 9.16 17.61 -3.60
CA THR A 141 10.48 18.14 -3.23
C THR A 141 10.36 19.01 -1.97
N ASP A 142 11.46 19.09 -1.22
CA ASP A 142 11.55 19.99 -0.08
C ASP A 142 12.11 21.34 -0.50
N MET A 143 11.35 22.40 -0.25
CA MET A 143 11.70 23.78 -0.57
C MET A 143 11.56 24.67 0.68
N GLY A 144 12.68 25.10 1.27
CA GLY A 144 12.67 26.05 2.38
C GLY A 144 11.90 25.58 3.63
N GLY A 145 11.98 24.29 3.97
CA GLY A 145 11.28 23.68 5.11
C GLY A 145 9.81 23.37 4.85
N MET A 146 9.40 23.42 3.62
CA MET A 146 8.10 22.96 3.15
C MET A 146 8.28 21.85 2.11
N THR A 147 7.48 20.81 2.19
CA THR A 147 7.37 19.80 1.13
C THR A 147 6.26 20.23 0.18
N VAL A 148 6.56 20.33 -1.09
CA VAL A 148 5.61 20.64 -2.16
C VAL A 148 5.51 19.41 -3.06
N GLY A 149 4.29 18.98 -3.38
CA GLY A 149 4.06 17.81 -4.23
C GLY A 149 2.89 17.98 -5.18
N VAL A 150 2.94 17.23 -6.26
CA VAL A 150 1.84 17.06 -7.22
C VAL A 150 1.68 15.56 -7.49
N THR A 151 0.45 15.08 -7.44
CA THR A 151 0.07 13.71 -7.81
C THR A 151 -1.04 13.74 -8.84
N PHE A 152 -0.91 12.90 -9.83
CA PHE A 152 -1.96 12.54 -10.77
C PHE A 152 -2.41 11.12 -10.43
N ALA A 153 -3.71 10.90 -10.40
CA ALA A 153 -4.29 9.58 -10.18
C ALA A 153 -5.44 9.36 -11.15
N GLU A 154 -5.55 8.15 -11.63
CA GLU A 154 -6.64 7.65 -12.44
C GLU A 154 -7.30 6.50 -11.68
N LEU A 155 -8.61 6.60 -11.54
CA LEU A 155 -9.44 5.60 -10.93
C LEU A 155 -10.35 5.01 -12.00
N ASP A 156 -10.09 3.77 -12.37
CA ASP A 156 -10.93 2.98 -13.26
C ASP A 156 -11.90 2.14 -12.42
N THR A 157 -13.19 2.35 -12.65
CA THR A 157 -14.23 1.51 -12.09
C THR A 157 -15.08 0.94 -13.20
N SER A 158 -15.82 -0.12 -12.93
CA SER A 158 -16.72 -0.74 -13.92
C SER A 158 -17.75 0.23 -14.53
N THR A 159 -17.94 1.40 -13.96
CA THR A 159 -18.99 2.37 -14.35
C THR A 159 -18.47 3.74 -14.73
N VAL A 160 -17.34 4.17 -14.20
CA VAL A 160 -16.81 5.53 -14.40
C VAL A 160 -15.29 5.52 -14.25
N ASP A 161 -14.60 6.11 -15.21
CA ASP A 161 -13.19 6.46 -15.12
C ASP A 161 -13.07 7.88 -14.62
N THR A 162 -12.20 8.14 -13.67
CA THR A 162 -12.06 9.45 -13.03
C THR A 162 -10.59 9.83 -12.87
N ASP A 163 -10.22 10.98 -13.46
CA ASP A 163 -8.89 11.56 -13.30
C ASP A 163 -8.84 12.55 -12.14
N TYR A 164 -7.80 12.47 -11.35
CA TYR A 164 -7.53 13.38 -10.25
C TYR A 164 -6.18 14.06 -10.39
N MET A 165 -6.10 15.29 -9.95
CA MET A 165 -4.84 15.99 -9.73
C MET A 165 -4.85 16.58 -8.33
N LEU A 166 -3.88 16.21 -7.51
CA LEU A 166 -3.70 16.72 -6.16
C LEU A 166 -2.41 17.53 -6.07
N VAL A 167 -2.52 18.75 -5.57
CA VAL A 167 -1.38 19.59 -5.20
C VAL A 167 -1.29 19.63 -3.68
N SER A 168 -0.16 19.24 -3.13
CA SER A 168 0.07 19.19 -1.69
C SER A 168 1.14 20.17 -1.25
N LEU A 169 0.92 20.78 -0.07
CA LEU A 169 1.88 21.64 0.61
C LEU A 169 1.92 21.24 2.08
N LYS A 170 3.06 20.74 2.54
CA LYS A 170 3.27 20.36 3.94
C LYS A 170 4.38 21.21 4.55
N LYS A 171 4.08 21.87 5.68
CA LYS A 171 5.07 22.57 6.49
C LYS A 171 5.10 21.98 7.91
N SER A 172 6.27 21.52 8.34
CA SER A 172 6.46 21.16 9.75
C SER A 172 6.61 22.44 10.55
N MET A 173 5.65 22.73 11.41
CA MET A 173 5.78 23.79 12.42
C MET A 173 6.29 23.12 13.69
N GLY A 174 7.55 23.38 14.05
CA GLY A 174 8.16 22.83 15.26
C GLY A 174 7.27 23.10 16.48
N ALA A 175 7.25 22.12 17.39
CA ALA A 175 6.61 22.26 18.69
C ALA A 175 7.42 23.17 19.59
#